data_303f9a46cc568d9f512826840e5b1181
#
_entry.id   303f9a46cc568d9f512826840e5b1181
#
_cell.length_a   1.000
_cell.length_b   1.000
_cell.length_c   1.000
_cell.angle_alpha   90.00
_cell.angle_beta   90.00
_cell.angle_gamma   90.00
#
_symmetry.space_group_name_H-M   'P 1'
#
loop_
_entity.id
_entity.type
_entity.pdbx_description
1 polymer ?
#
loop_
_entity_poly.entity_id
_entity_poly.type
_entity_poly.pdbx_seq_one_letter_code
_entity_poly.pdbx_strand_id
1 'polypeptide(L)'
;MATALLQPTETETPSADATSNGDFEALPKKRRIARTYFLIMALISLAAIITTAVLAVMNPTATVTPDPATNGAVMVTFQVLSYFTVLSNILVMTIGFMLFRNPNRTGRLFRIVHFDALIMITVTGLVFALVLAPLTHPVGLNILANAGLHYIAPPMFVLGWALFGPRPTFSLKLLGQS
;
A
#
# COMPACT_ATOMS: atom_id res chain seq x y z
N MET A 1 19.29 -72.56 14.74
CA MET A 1 19.86 -71.58 13.80
C MET A 1 18.79 -70.55 13.49
N ALA A 2 18.89 -69.40 14.12
CA ALA A 2 17.96 -68.31 13.94
C ALA A 2 18.71 -67.19 13.20
N THR A 3 18.28 -66.94 11.97
CA THR A 3 18.83 -65.84 11.15
C THR A 3 18.08 -64.58 11.48
N ALA A 4 18.73 -63.64 12.18
CA ALA A 4 18.23 -62.32 12.45
C ALA A 4 18.37 -61.46 11.18
N LEU A 5 17.25 -61.06 10.60
CA LEU A 5 17.19 -60.07 9.52
C LEU A 5 17.36 -58.66 10.15
N LEU A 6 18.50 -58.06 9.83
CA LEU A 6 18.78 -56.65 10.10
C LEU A 6 17.90 -55.77 9.17
N GLN A 7 16.98 -55.02 9.76
CA GLN A 7 16.28 -53.95 9.06
C GLN A 7 17.21 -52.74 8.90
N PRO A 8 17.27 -52.11 7.74
CA PRO A 8 18.00 -50.86 7.60
C PRO A 8 17.22 -49.75 8.31
N THR A 9 17.89 -49.06 9.20
CA THR A 9 17.45 -47.81 9.79
C THR A 9 17.31 -46.75 8.68
N GLU A 10 16.08 -46.39 8.34
CA GLU A 10 15.82 -45.17 7.55
C GLU A 10 16.34 -43.98 8.32
N THR A 11 17.43 -43.40 7.85
CA THR A 11 17.88 -42.08 8.23
C THR A 11 16.89 -41.07 7.68
N GLU A 12 15.96 -40.59 8.51
CA GLU A 12 15.16 -39.40 8.22
C GLU A 12 16.11 -38.24 7.88
N THR A 13 16.23 -37.93 6.61
CA THR A 13 16.80 -36.67 6.16
C THR A 13 15.87 -35.55 6.62
N PRO A 14 16.36 -34.55 7.40
CA PRO A 14 15.53 -33.43 7.79
C PRO A 14 15.04 -32.74 6.52
N SER A 15 13.70 -32.69 6.36
CA SER A 15 13.04 -31.99 5.27
C SER A 15 13.48 -30.53 5.26
N ALA A 16 14.13 -30.11 4.19
CA ALA A 16 14.63 -28.75 3.96
C ALA A 16 13.48 -27.71 3.81
N ASP A 17 12.23 -28.13 4.03
CA ASP A 17 11.04 -27.30 3.84
C ASP A 17 10.54 -26.61 5.13
N ALA A 18 11.17 -26.90 6.29
CA ALA A 18 10.76 -26.35 7.58
C ALA A 18 11.35 -24.96 7.88
N THR A 19 12.34 -24.49 7.13
CA THR A 19 13.06 -23.23 7.42
C THR A 19 12.54 -21.99 6.70
N SER A 20 11.64 -22.15 5.70
CA SER A 20 11.14 -21.01 4.91
C SER A 20 9.93 -20.29 5.49
N ASN A 21 9.16 -20.93 6.39
CA ASN A 21 7.96 -20.32 6.99
C ASN A 21 8.19 -19.78 8.41
N GLY A 22 9.33 -20.05 9.02
CA GLY A 22 9.62 -19.71 10.42
C GLY A 22 9.96 -18.25 10.68
N ASP A 23 10.42 -17.51 9.66
CA ASP A 23 10.96 -16.16 9.87
C ASP A 23 9.87 -15.06 9.92
N PHE A 24 8.62 -15.40 9.67
CA PHE A 24 7.53 -14.42 9.69
C PHE A 24 6.57 -14.56 10.89
N GLU A 25 6.81 -15.49 11.76
CA GLU A 25 6.25 -15.48 13.12
C GLU A 25 7.01 -14.47 13.99
N ALA A 26 7.40 -13.37 13.33
CA ALA A 26 8.11 -12.26 13.92
C ALA A 26 7.33 -11.75 15.10
N LEU A 27 7.95 -11.91 16.26
CA LEU A 27 7.78 -11.23 17.54
C LEU A 27 6.43 -10.50 17.68
N PRO A 28 5.62 -10.81 18.67
CA PRO A 28 4.30 -10.18 18.91
C PRO A 28 4.37 -8.64 18.87
N LYS A 29 5.53 -8.07 19.17
CA LYS A 29 5.81 -6.63 19.11
C LYS A 29 5.81 -6.09 17.67
N LYS A 30 6.46 -6.75 16.71
CA LYS A 30 6.52 -6.31 15.30
C LYS A 30 5.13 -6.33 14.65
N ARG A 31 4.35 -7.37 14.95
CA ARG A 31 2.96 -7.48 14.48
C ARG A 31 2.07 -6.37 15.02
N ARG A 32 2.23 -5.99 16.29
CA ARG A 32 1.50 -4.89 16.91
C ARG A 32 1.87 -3.56 16.25
N ILE A 33 3.16 -3.30 16.03
CA ILE A 33 3.64 -2.09 15.36
C ILE A 33 3.07 -1.99 13.95
N ALA A 34 3.11 -3.07 13.17
CA ALA A 34 2.55 -3.11 11.82
C ALA A 34 1.05 -2.78 11.81
N ARG A 35 0.27 -3.38 12.71
CA ARG A 35 -1.17 -3.10 12.85
C ARG A 35 -1.44 -1.63 13.15
N THR A 36 -0.75 -1.06 14.13
CA THR A 36 -0.91 0.36 14.50
C THR A 36 -0.53 1.27 13.34
N TYR A 37 0.56 0.96 12.64
CA TYR A 37 1.01 1.71 11.48
C TYR A 37 -0.05 1.75 10.37
N PHE A 38 -0.58 0.58 9.97
CA PHE A 38 -1.59 0.50 8.92
C PHE A 38 -2.92 1.11 9.34
N LEU A 39 -3.29 1.06 10.62
CA LEU A 39 -4.46 1.76 11.13
C LEU A 39 -4.31 3.28 11.02
N ILE A 40 -3.19 3.83 11.48
CA ILE A 40 -2.91 5.28 11.41
C ILE A 40 -2.96 5.75 9.95
N MET A 41 -2.30 5.03 9.05
CA MET A 41 -2.30 5.32 7.62
C MET A 41 -3.72 5.30 7.03
N ALA A 42 -4.51 4.28 7.35
CA ALA A 42 -5.89 4.16 6.88
C ALA A 42 -6.78 5.30 7.39
N LEU A 43 -6.60 5.70 8.66
CA LEU A 43 -7.35 6.81 9.27
C LEU A 43 -6.96 8.17 8.66
N ILE A 44 -5.68 8.39 8.36
CA ILE A 44 -5.22 9.60 7.66
C ILE A 44 -5.86 9.69 6.27
N SER A 45 -5.80 8.61 5.49
CA SER A 45 -6.42 8.56 4.15
C SER A 45 -7.94 8.78 4.25
N LEU A 46 -8.62 8.14 5.19
CA LEU A 46 -10.05 8.31 5.41
C LEU A 46 -10.40 9.76 5.76
N ALA A 47 -9.69 10.35 6.72
CA ALA A 47 -9.92 11.74 7.14
C ALA A 47 -9.70 12.71 5.96
N ALA A 48 -8.65 12.52 5.19
CA ALA A 48 -8.36 13.35 4.03
C ALA A 48 -9.42 13.22 2.93
N ILE A 49 -9.90 12.00 2.63
CA ILE A 49 -10.99 11.76 1.68
C ILE A 49 -12.28 12.43 2.15
N ILE A 50 -12.66 12.26 3.43
CA ILE A 50 -13.86 12.87 3.99
C ILE A 50 -13.76 14.40 3.93
N THR A 51 -12.62 14.97 4.32
CA THR A 51 -12.42 16.43 4.27
C THR A 51 -12.56 16.94 2.85
N THR A 52 -11.94 16.26 1.85
CA THR A 52 -12.08 16.61 0.43
C THR A 52 -13.53 16.56 -0.02
N ALA A 53 -14.25 15.49 0.32
CA ALA A 53 -15.64 15.32 -0.08
C ALA A 53 -16.56 16.40 0.56
N VAL A 54 -16.38 16.69 1.85
CA VAL A 54 -17.14 17.73 2.55
C VAL A 54 -16.88 19.11 1.95
N LEU A 55 -15.62 19.45 1.70
CA LEU A 55 -15.24 20.72 1.10
C LEU A 55 -15.78 20.87 -0.33
N ALA A 56 -15.77 19.80 -1.12
CA ALA A 56 -16.36 19.81 -2.46
C ALA A 56 -17.86 20.08 -2.45
N VAL A 57 -18.59 19.58 -1.45
CA VAL A 57 -20.02 19.83 -1.30
C VAL A 57 -20.31 21.23 -0.77
N MET A 58 -19.53 21.70 0.23
CA MET A 58 -19.75 23.00 0.88
C MET A 58 -19.32 24.18 0.01
N ASN A 59 -18.26 24.02 -0.77
CA ASN A 59 -17.69 25.06 -1.62
C ASN A 59 -17.31 24.49 -2.99
N PRO A 60 -18.27 24.31 -3.90
CA PRO A 60 -17.99 23.73 -5.22
C PRO A 60 -16.97 24.52 -6.06
N THR A 61 -16.84 25.83 -5.78
CA THR A 61 -15.88 26.74 -6.43
C THR A 61 -14.49 26.78 -5.75
N ALA A 62 -14.40 26.29 -4.51
CA ALA A 62 -13.15 26.28 -3.74
C ALA A 62 -12.41 24.94 -3.82
N THR A 63 -12.97 23.94 -4.48
CA THR A 63 -12.19 22.78 -4.94
C THR A 63 -11.12 23.33 -5.89
N VAL A 64 -9.88 22.91 -5.66
CA VAL A 64 -8.70 23.31 -6.41
C VAL A 64 -9.01 23.28 -7.92
N THR A 65 -9.55 24.35 -8.42
CA THR A 65 -9.78 24.55 -9.84
C THR A 65 -8.60 25.35 -10.34
N PRO A 66 -7.95 24.93 -11.41
CA PRO A 66 -7.07 25.82 -12.17
C PRO A 66 -7.85 27.10 -12.51
N ASP A 67 -7.16 28.22 -12.59
CA ASP A 67 -7.72 29.48 -13.05
C ASP A 67 -8.68 29.23 -14.22
N PRO A 68 -9.94 29.75 -14.20
CA PRO A 68 -10.89 29.63 -15.31
C PRO A 68 -10.33 30.08 -16.66
N ALA A 69 -9.26 30.87 -16.67
CA ALA A 69 -8.51 31.26 -17.86
C ALA A 69 -7.64 30.15 -18.47
N THR A 70 -7.44 29.04 -17.72
CA THR A 70 -6.68 27.89 -18.25
C THR A 70 -7.54 27.08 -19.21
N ASN A 71 -6.97 26.72 -20.36
CA ASN A 71 -7.61 25.97 -21.44
C ASN A 71 -8.35 24.75 -20.92
N GLY A 72 -9.52 24.44 -21.49
CA GLY A 72 -10.39 23.31 -21.09
C GLY A 72 -9.67 21.96 -20.96
N ALA A 73 -8.62 21.71 -21.75
CA ALA A 73 -7.80 20.49 -21.65
C ALA A 73 -7.06 20.37 -20.30
N VAL A 74 -6.54 21.46 -19.76
CA VAL A 74 -5.88 21.48 -18.44
C VAL A 74 -6.89 21.17 -17.35
N MET A 75 -8.11 21.74 -17.43
CA MET A 75 -9.18 21.48 -16.47
C MET A 75 -9.59 20.01 -16.47
N VAL A 76 -9.80 19.40 -17.63
CA VAL A 76 -10.13 17.98 -17.76
C VAL A 76 -9.03 17.09 -17.19
N THR A 77 -7.77 17.40 -17.49
CA THR A 77 -6.63 16.66 -16.95
C THR A 77 -6.61 16.73 -15.42
N PHE A 78 -6.87 17.92 -14.86
CA PHE A 78 -6.94 18.10 -13.41
C PHE A 78 -8.06 17.27 -12.77
N GLN A 79 -9.23 17.22 -13.36
CA GLN A 79 -10.36 16.43 -12.88
C GLN A 79 -10.02 14.94 -12.92
N VAL A 80 -9.49 14.44 -14.04
CA VAL A 80 -9.10 13.02 -14.17
C VAL A 80 -8.06 12.64 -13.14
N LEU A 81 -7.03 13.44 -12.93
CA LEU A 81 -6.01 13.19 -11.92
C LEU A 81 -6.57 13.25 -10.49
N SER A 82 -7.53 14.14 -10.23
CA SER A 82 -8.21 14.23 -8.94
C SER A 82 -9.03 12.96 -8.63
N TYR A 83 -9.77 12.44 -9.60
CA TYR A 83 -10.47 11.15 -9.46
C TYR A 83 -9.52 10.00 -9.23
N PHE A 84 -8.41 9.95 -9.95
CA PHE A 84 -7.38 8.93 -9.77
C PHE A 84 -6.76 8.99 -8.36
N THR A 85 -6.52 10.19 -7.84
CA THR A 85 -6.04 10.39 -6.47
C THR A 85 -7.01 9.85 -5.42
N VAL A 86 -8.29 10.18 -5.55
CA VAL A 86 -9.31 9.70 -4.61
C VAL A 86 -9.40 8.18 -4.67
N LEU A 87 -9.43 7.60 -5.87
CA LEU A 87 -9.53 6.15 -6.06
C LEU A 87 -8.31 5.42 -5.47
N SER A 88 -7.09 5.89 -5.73
CA SER A 88 -5.87 5.30 -5.18
C SER A 88 -5.83 5.39 -3.64
N ASN A 89 -6.29 6.49 -3.06
CA ASN A 89 -6.38 6.64 -1.61
C ASN A 89 -7.49 5.77 -0.97
N ILE A 90 -8.62 5.56 -1.64
CA ILE A 90 -9.64 4.59 -1.21
C ILE A 90 -9.05 3.18 -1.17
N LEU A 91 -8.26 2.81 -2.17
CA LEU A 91 -7.62 1.52 -2.23
C LEU A 91 -6.58 1.35 -1.10
N VAL A 92 -5.75 2.37 -0.87
CA VAL A 92 -4.78 2.43 0.24
C VAL A 92 -5.47 2.32 1.60
N MET A 93 -6.54 3.07 1.81
CA MET A 93 -7.36 3.01 3.01
C MET A 93 -7.92 1.60 3.25
N THR A 94 -8.49 0.99 2.22
CA THR A 94 -9.08 -0.36 2.28
C THR A 94 -8.02 -1.40 2.63
N ILE A 95 -6.87 -1.37 1.96
CA ILE A 95 -5.73 -2.27 2.24
C ILE A 95 -5.19 -2.03 3.65
N GLY A 96 -5.08 -0.77 4.07
CA GLY A 96 -4.67 -0.41 5.42
C GLY A 96 -5.56 -1.04 6.50
N PHE A 97 -6.88 -0.98 6.36
CA PHE A 97 -7.81 -1.65 7.26
C PHE A 97 -7.71 -3.17 7.19
N MET A 98 -7.50 -3.74 6.01
CA MET A 98 -7.28 -5.19 5.88
C MET A 98 -6.01 -5.65 6.61
N LEU A 99 -4.91 -4.92 6.47
CA LEU A 99 -3.64 -5.21 7.14
C LEU A 99 -3.67 -4.91 8.63
N PHE A 100 -4.43 -3.92 9.08
CA PHE A 100 -4.71 -3.72 10.50
C PHE A 100 -5.40 -4.93 11.12
N ARG A 101 -6.38 -5.52 10.44
CA ARG A 101 -7.07 -6.72 10.93
C ARG A 101 -6.17 -7.96 10.88
N ASN A 102 -5.46 -8.14 9.79
CA ASN A 102 -4.53 -9.26 9.61
C ASN A 102 -3.28 -8.83 8.82
N PRO A 103 -2.18 -8.46 9.49
CA PRO A 103 -0.93 -8.03 8.84
C PRO A 103 -0.23 -9.15 8.06
N ASN A 104 -0.56 -10.42 8.35
CA ASN A 104 0.01 -11.59 7.66
C ASN A 104 -0.89 -12.08 6.50
N ARG A 105 -1.74 -11.23 5.96
CA ARG A 105 -2.64 -11.62 4.87
C ARG A 105 -1.86 -11.90 3.57
N THR A 106 -1.97 -13.13 3.06
CA THR A 106 -1.22 -13.64 1.90
C THR A 106 -2.13 -14.34 0.88
N GLY A 107 -3.15 -13.73 0.37
CA GLY A 107 -3.94 -14.30 -0.73
C GLY A 107 -3.39 -13.85 -2.09
N ARG A 108 -3.50 -14.67 -3.15
CA ARG A 108 -3.07 -14.29 -4.51
C ARG A 108 -3.74 -12.99 -4.96
N LEU A 109 -5.06 -12.90 -4.80
CA LEU A 109 -5.82 -11.68 -5.14
C LEU A 109 -5.38 -10.48 -4.29
N PHE A 110 -5.20 -10.68 -2.98
CA PHE A 110 -4.73 -9.61 -2.09
C PHE A 110 -3.36 -9.07 -2.52
N ARG A 111 -2.43 -9.95 -2.91
CA ARG A 111 -1.09 -9.55 -3.37
C ARG A 111 -1.16 -8.73 -4.66
N ILE A 112 -2.02 -9.12 -5.60
CA ILE A 112 -2.23 -8.38 -6.85
C ILE A 112 -2.79 -6.99 -6.54
N VAL A 113 -3.87 -6.89 -5.77
CA VAL A 113 -4.51 -5.62 -5.41
C VAL A 113 -3.59 -4.73 -4.58
N HIS A 114 -2.80 -5.32 -3.69
CA HIS A 114 -1.81 -4.57 -2.89
C HIS A 114 -0.69 -3.98 -3.77
N PHE A 115 -0.21 -4.75 -4.74
CA PHE A 115 0.81 -4.29 -5.67
C PHE A 115 0.26 -3.22 -6.63
N ASP A 116 -0.95 -3.39 -7.12
CA ASP A 116 -1.65 -2.40 -7.93
C ASP A 116 -1.84 -1.07 -7.17
N ALA A 117 -2.30 -1.15 -5.92
CA ALA A 117 -2.40 0.01 -5.05
C ALA A 117 -1.06 0.71 -4.83
N LEU A 118 0.03 -0.07 -4.71
CA LEU A 118 1.38 0.48 -4.55
C LEU A 118 1.80 1.30 -5.78
N ILE A 119 1.53 0.78 -6.97
CA ILE A 119 1.79 1.50 -8.22
C ILE A 119 0.93 2.75 -8.30
N MET A 120 -0.38 2.61 -8.12
CA MET A 120 -1.33 3.71 -8.23
C MET A 120 -0.98 4.87 -7.29
N ILE A 121 -0.74 4.57 -6.01
CA ILE A 121 -0.45 5.62 -5.02
C ILE A 121 0.93 6.26 -5.23
N THR A 122 1.92 5.49 -5.70
CA THR A 122 3.24 6.02 -6.03
C THR A 122 3.16 6.98 -7.21
N VAL A 123 2.44 6.60 -8.26
CA VAL A 123 2.20 7.47 -9.43
C VAL A 123 1.43 8.72 -9.01
N THR A 124 0.37 8.57 -8.18
CA THR A 124 -0.38 9.70 -7.63
C THR A 124 0.52 10.70 -6.91
N GLY A 125 1.35 10.23 -5.98
CA GLY A 125 2.24 11.09 -5.21
C GLY A 125 3.28 11.76 -6.10
N LEU A 126 3.86 11.02 -7.05
CA LEU A 126 4.89 11.55 -7.94
C LEU A 126 4.33 12.59 -8.92
N VAL A 127 3.21 12.29 -9.58
CA VAL A 127 2.55 13.23 -10.51
C VAL A 127 2.09 14.47 -9.76
N PHE A 128 1.53 14.33 -8.57
CA PHE A 128 1.18 15.48 -7.77
C PHE A 128 2.42 16.34 -7.45
N ALA A 129 3.47 15.74 -6.90
CA ALA A 129 4.66 16.48 -6.47
C ALA A 129 5.37 17.21 -7.63
N LEU A 130 5.43 16.60 -8.81
CA LEU A 130 6.17 17.15 -9.96
C LEU A 130 5.33 18.06 -10.85
N VAL A 131 4.03 17.80 -10.96
CA VAL A 131 3.17 18.48 -11.95
C VAL A 131 2.14 19.38 -11.27
N LEU A 132 1.43 18.88 -10.27
CA LEU A 132 0.29 19.61 -9.69
C LEU A 132 0.69 20.56 -8.56
N ALA A 133 1.66 20.19 -7.74
CA ALA A 133 2.05 20.99 -6.58
C ALA A 133 2.44 22.43 -6.94
N PRO A 134 3.20 22.70 -8.03
CA PRO A 134 3.52 24.07 -8.45
C PRO A 134 2.30 24.88 -8.94
N LEU A 135 1.22 24.18 -9.34
CA LEU A 135 0.02 24.78 -9.94
C LEU A 135 -1.13 24.93 -8.92
N THR A 136 -0.94 24.42 -7.69
CA THR A 136 -2.01 24.38 -6.67
C THR A 136 -1.63 25.20 -5.45
N HIS A 137 -2.55 26.06 -5.02
CA HIS A 137 -2.40 26.87 -3.81
C HIS A 137 -3.56 26.57 -2.85
N PRO A 138 -3.54 25.40 -2.15
CA PRO A 138 -4.60 25.04 -1.24
C PRO A 138 -4.66 26.01 -0.07
N VAL A 139 -5.87 26.39 0.36
CA VAL A 139 -6.11 27.29 1.49
C VAL A 139 -7.03 26.64 2.53
N GLY A 140 -6.89 27.06 3.77
CA GLY A 140 -7.74 26.56 4.88
C GLY A 140 -7.62 25.05 5.06
N LEU A 141 -8.76 24.35 5.20
CA LEU A 141 -8.81 22.89 5.40
C LEU A 141 -8.34 22.10 4.17
N ASN A 142 -8.35 22.70 2.97
CA ASN A 142 -7.78 22.06 1.79
C ASN A 142 -6.29 21.76 1.93
N ILE A 143 -5.54 22.51 2.74
CA ILE A 143 -4.12 22.23 3.04
C ILE A 143 -3.99 20.84 3.69
N LEU A 144 -4.84 20.56 4.69
CA LEU A 144 -4.80 19.29 5.42
C LEU A 144 -5.23 18.11 4.54
N ALA A 145 -6.32 18.29 3.78
CA ALA A 145 -6.80 17.27 2.84
C ALA A 145 -5.73 16.95 1.78
N ASN A 146 -5.16 17.97 1.18
CA ASN A 146 -4.10 17.85 0.17
C ASN A 146 -2.84 17.20 0.74
N ALA A 147 -2.41 17.61 1.96
CA ALA A 147 -1.28 17.00 2.64
C ALA A 147 -1.51 15.51 2.90
N GLY A 148 -2.70 15.13 3.38
CA GLY A 148 -3.06 13.74 3.64
C GLY A 148 -3.02 12.87 2.40
N LEU A 149 -3.64 13.31 1.30
CA LEU A 149 -3.80 12.54 0.08
C LEU A 149 -2.50 12.40 -0.75
N HIS A 150 -1.66 13.45 -0.76
CA HIS A 150 -0.56 13.54 -1.71
C HIS A 150 0.83 13.48 -1.07
N TYR A 151 1.00 13.95 0.17
CA TYR A 151 2.30 14.00 0.83
C TYR A 151 2.47 12.96 1.94
N ILE A 152 1.38 12.54 2.58
CA ILE A 152 1.46 11.61 3.72
C ILE A 152 1.12 10.18 3.30
N ALA A 153 -0.05 9.97 2.66
CA ALA A 153 -0.50 8.62 2.31
C ALA A 153 0.44 7.88 1.34
N PRO A 154 0.95 8.49 0.23
CA PRO A 154 1.85 7.80 -0.68
C PRO A 154 3.13 7.30 -0.02
N PRO A 155 3.96 8.13 0.65
CA PRO A 155 5.18 7.63 1.27
C PRO A 155 4.90 6.66 2.42
N MET A 156 3.84 6.85 3.20
CA MET A 156 3.46 5.90 4.24
C MET A 156 3.11 4.54 3.65
N PHE A 157 2.37 4.48 2.54
CA PHE A 157 2.01 3.20 1.95
C PHE A 157 3.23 2.46 1.39
N VAL A 158 4.12 3.16 0.70
CA VAL A 158 5.38 2.60 0.19
C VAL A 158 6.28 2.11 1.31
N LEU A 159 6.46 2.92 2.37
CA LEU A 159 7.25 2.53 3.56
C LEU A 159 6.60 1.35 4.30
N GLY A 160 5.28 1.35 4.44
CA GLY A 160 4.55 0.24 5.05
C GLY A 160 4.78 -1.07 4.30
N TRP A 161 4.74 -1.02 2.97
CA TRP A 161 5.08 -2.17 2.14
C TRP A 161 6.55 -2.60 2.31
N ALA A 162 7.48 -1.66 2.30
CA ALA A 162 8.91 -1.95 2.43
C ALA A 162 9.29 -2.54 3.81
N LEU A 163 8.63 -2.09 4.88
CA LEU A 163 8.94 -2.51 6.25
C LEU A 163 8.18 -3.79 6.68
N PHE A 164 6.93 -3.93 6.24
CA PHE A 164 6.00 -4.94 6.72
C PHE A 164 5.40 -5.80 5.60
N GLY A 165 5.63 -5.45 4.32
CA GLY A 165 5.08 -6.17 3.19
C GLY A 165 5.65 -7.58 3.03
N PRO A 166 4.88 -8.49 2.37
CA PRO A 166 5.38 -9.81 2.02
C PRO A 166 6.54 -9.65 1.03
N ARG A 167 7.73 -9.99 1.46
CA ARG A 167 8.90 -10.02 0.58
C ARG A 167 8.80 -11.26 -0.30
N PRO A 168 8.79 -11.15 -1.63
CA PRO A 168 8.97 -12.32 -2.48
C PRO A 168 10.37 -12.87 -2.19
N THR A 169 10.45 -14.08 -1.66
CA THR A 169 11.71 -14.82 -1.63
C THR A 169 12.04 -15.19 -3.06
N PHE A 170 12.86 -14.40 -3.72
CA PHE A 170 13.44 -14.78 -5.00
C PHE A 170 14.39 -15.94 -4.73
N SER A 171 13.93 -17.16 -4.96
CA SER A 171 14.81 -18.32 -4.98
C SER A 171 15.64 -18.25 -6.26
N LEU A 172 16.89 -17.85 -6.15
CA LEU A 172 17.87 -17.89 -7.25
C LEU A 172 18.09 -19.30 -7.81
N LYS A 173 17.56 -20.34 -7.15
CA LYS A 173 17.59 -21.73 -7.63
C LYS A 173 16.81 -21.97 -8.93
N LEU A 174 15.87 -21.09 -9.29
CA LEU A 174 15.12 -21.22 -10.55
C LEU A 174 15.90 -20.70 -11.78
N LEU A 175 16.97 -19.93 -11.59
CA LEU A 175 17.79 -19.41 -12.69
C LEU A 175 18.95 -20.32 -13.08
N GLY A 176 19.21 -21.38 -12.32
CA GLY A 176 20.31 -22.32 -12.54
C GLY A 176 19.93 -23.66 -13.17
N GLN A 177 18.66 -23.84 -13.57
CA GLN A 177 18.20 -25.08 -14.26
C GLN A 177 17.74 -24.74 -15.67
N SER A 178 18.69 -24.36 -16.50
CA SER A 178 18.54 -24.36 -17.97
C SER A 178 19.70 -25.09 -18.55
#